data_6228e03f9921547a927a4ace0ee8d3f7
#
_entry.id   6228e03f9921547a927a4ace0ee8d3f7
#
_cell.length_a   1.000
_cell.length_b   1.000
_cell.length_c   1.000
_cell.angle_alpha   90.00
_cell.angle_beta   90.00
_cell.angle_gamma   90.00
#
_symmetry.space_group_name_H-M   'P 1'
#
loop_
_entity.id
_entity.type
_entity.pdbx_description
1 polymer ?
#
loop_
_entity_poly.entity_id
_entity_poly.type
_entity_poly.pdbx_seq_one_letter_code
_entity_poly.pdbx_strand_id
1 'polypeptide(L)'
;MQTKIPVLSALALSFGLLSAHAFAANPETVTIGYQKANIFALLKYRGTLDETFKKEGINIRWVEFPAGPQMLEGLNVGSIDLAATGDAPPAFAQAAKADLIYLGHSPANPKTEAIVVPKDSPIKSVADLKGKRVGLNKGSDVNYLLVKALEDAGLNYKDVKPVYLPPADARAAFQKGAIDAWVIWDPFLAEVEANADAREIRNAEGLVPHYTFYLASRPFAEGHPDTAKQVVDELSKLSDWANANQDEAAAILSKSTGLDKSIWQTTLKRLPYGATRMTPQVFDEQQALADTFTRVGLLPVKVDVRSATWSLDKK
;
A
#
# COMPACT_ATOMS: atom_id res chain seq x y z
N MET A 1 31.27 85.60 13.52
CA MET A 1 30.25 84.85 12.78
C MET A 1 30.43 83.39 13.11
N GLN A 2 29.58 82.85 13.99
CA GLN A 2 29.64 81.44 14.41
C GLN A 2 28.45 80.70 13.74
N THR A 3 28.72 79.76 12.86
CA THR A 3 27.76 78.92 12.19
C THR A 3 27.53 77.70 13.07
N LYS A 4 26.28 77.55 13.56
CA LYS A 4 25.77 76.34 14.27
C LYS A 4 25.41 75.29 13.31
N ILE A 5 25.93 74.07 13.47
CA ILE A 5 25.54 72.88 12.77
C ILE A 5 24.45 72.14 13.59
N PRO A 6 23.30 71.76 13.04
CA PRO A 6 22.32 70.95 13.78
C PRO A 6 22.68 69.46 13.73
N VAL A 7 22.65 68.82 14.90
CA VAL A 7 22.80 67.37 15.08
C VAL A 7 21.47 66.69 14.68
N LEU A 8 21.49 65.91 13.62
CA LEU A 8 20.37 65.03 13.27
C LEU A 8 20.47 63.72 14.10
N SER A 9 19.48 63.53 14.97
CA SER A 9 19.33 62.30 15.71
C SER A 9 18.69 61.24 14.79
N ALA A 10 19.43 60.21 14.41
CA ALA A 10 18.92 59.07 13.70
C ALA A 10 18.17 58.11 14.65
N LEU A 11 16.87 58.03 14.54
CA LEU A 11 16.02 57.05 15.22
C LEU A 11 16.13 55.72 14.47
N ALA A 12 16.86 54.75 15.00
CA ALA A 12 16.91 53.40 14.46
C ALA A 12 15.61 52.63 14.83
N LEU A 13 14.70 52.49 13.88
CA LEU A 13 13.56 51.58 14.01
C LEU A 13 14.06 50.14 13.86
N SER A 14 14.15 49.43 14.97
CA SER A 14 14.39 47.98 15.00
C SER A 14 13.09 47.28 14.56
N PHE A 15 13.01 46.87 13.29
CA PHE A 15 11.97 45.95 12.82
C PHE A 15 12.30 44.54 13.35
N GLY A 16 11.65 44.15 14.44
CA GLY A 16 11.63 42.76 14.90
C GLY A 16 10.91 41.91 13.86
N LEU A 17 11.64 41.09 13.12
CA LEU A 17 11.08 40.00 12.29
C LEU A 17 10.43 38.97 13.22
N LEU A 18 9.15 39.16 13.51
CA LEU A 18 8.29 38.06 14.00
C LEU A 18 8.19 37.05 12.86
N SER A 19 8.99 35.98 12.96
CA SER A 19 8.76 34.76 12.15
C SER A 19 7.40 34.20 12.53
N ALA A 20 6.35 34.63 11.83
CA ALA A 20 5.07 33.97 11.87
C ALA A 20 5.31 32.57 11.29
N HIS A 21 5.31 31.54 12.16
CA HIS A 21 5.13 30.18 11.71
C HIS A 21 3.74 30.13 11.08
N ALA A 22 3.70 30.18 9.76
CA ALA A 22 2.47 29.90 9.01
C ALA A 22 2.14 28.44 9.30
N PHE A 23 1.16 28.22 10.19
CA PHE A 23 0.51 26.91 10.26
C PHE A 23 -0.08 26.65 8.87
N ALA A 24 0.33 25.55 8.24
CA ALA A 24 -0.29 25.15 6.99
C ALA A 24 -1.79 25.01 7.23
N ALA A 25 -2.60 25.72 6.43
CA ALA A 25 -4.04 25.59 6.53
C ALA A 25 -4.45 24.15 6.19
N ASN A 26 -5.49 23.65 6.85
CA ASN A 26 -6.05 22.35 6.51
C ASN A 26 -6.45 22.33 5.02
N PRO A 27 -6.28 21.22 4.31
CA PRO A 27 -6.77 21.10 2.95
C PRO A 27 -8.32 21.15 2.93
N GLU A 28 -8.91 21.76 1.91
CA GLU A 28 -10.36 21.74 1.75
C GLU A 28 -10.89 20.32 1.46
N THR A 29 -10.11 19.54 0.74
CA THR A 29 -10.46 18.16 0.35
C THR A 29 -9.22 17.27 0.41
N VAL A 30 -9.38 16.08 0.97
CA VAL A 30 -8.38 14.99 0.95
C VAL A 30 -8.95 13.88 0.08
N THR A 31 -8.22 13.50 -0.95
CA THR A 31 -8.62 12.41 -1.83
C THR A 31 -7.87 11.13 -1.50
N ILE A 32 -8.60 10.07 -1.15
CA ILE A 32 -8.04 8.80 -0.68
C ILE A 32 -8.34 7.70 -1.70
N GLY A 33 -7.26 7.10 -2.24
CA GLY A 33 -7.36 5.89 -3.04
C GLY A 33 -7.53 4.66 -2.14
N TYR A 34 -8.46 3.77 -2.50
CA TYR A 34 -8.66 2.52 -1.76
C TYR A 34 -8.91 1.33 -2.69
N GLN A 35 -8.64 0.14 -2.18
CA GLN A 35 -9.02 -1.15 -2.77
C GLN A 35 -10.05 -1.81 -1.86
N LYS A 36 -10.93 -2.66 -2.43
CA LYS A 36 -11.97 -3.36 -1.64
C LYS A 36 -11.42 -4.15 -0.45
N ALA A 37 -10.18 -4.56 -0.51
CA ALA A 37 -9.53 -5.48 0.44
C ALA A 37 -8.62 -4.83 1.48
N ASN A 38 -8.35 -3.54 1.41
CA ASN A 38 -7.41 -2.92 2.35
C ASN A 38 -8.11 -2.15 3.48
N ILE A 39 -7.33 -1.75 4.48
CA ILE A 39 -7.84 -1.05 5.66
C ILE A 39 -8.56 0.28 5.32
N PHE A 40 -8.19 0.94 4.21
CA PHE A 40 -8.91 2.15 3.77
C PHE A 40 -10.35 1.86 3.34
N ALA A 41 -10.65 0.65 2.83
CA ALA A 41 -12.03 0.25 2.60
C ALA A 41 -12.82 0.20 3.92
N LEU A 42 -12.24 -0.42 4.95
CA LEU A 42 -12.88 -0.47 6.26
C LEU A 42 -13.03 0.92 6.88
N LEU A 43 -12.02 1.78 6.76
CA LEU A 43 -12.06 3.18 7.22
C LEU A 43 -13.20 3.96 6.55
N LYS A 44 -13.30 3.85 5.21
CA LYS A 44 -14.37 4.45 4.41
C LYS A 44 -15.74 3.99 4.85
N TYR A 45 -15.93 2.68 4.94
CA TYR A 45 -17.26 2.11 5.20
C TYR A 45 -17.71 2.31 6.65
N ARG A 46 -16.77 2.47 7.56
CA ARG A 46 -17.04 2.83 8.94
C ARG A 46 -17.34 4.32 9.12
N GLY A 47 -16.81 5.16 8.24
CA GLY A 47 -17.08 6.61 8.19
C GLY A 47 -16.41 7.43 9.30
N THR A 48 -15.58 6.83 10.14
CA THR A 48 -14.99 7.52 11.30
C THR A 48 -14.06 8.66 10.91
N LEU A 49 -13.28 8.50 9.84
CA LEU A 49 -12.41 9.55 9.32
C LEU A 49 -13.23 10.71 8.73
N ASP A 50 -14.27 10.39 7.96
CA ASP A 50 -15.17 11.39 7.36
C ASP A 50 -15.82 12.25 8.45
N GLU A 51 -16.28 11.64 9.54
CA GLU A 51 -16.87 12.35 10.68
C GLU A 51 -15.85 13.25 11.40
N THR A 52 -14.62 12.77 11.57
CA THR A 52 -13.56 13.52 12.22
C THR A 52 -13.15 14.72 11.38
N PHE A 53 -12.88 14.52 10.10
CA PHE A 53 -12.40 15.57 9.20
C PHE A 53 -13.49 16.61 8.89
N LYS A 54 -14.75 16.19 8.81
CA LYS A 54 -15.87 17.12 8.64
C LYS A 54 -15.96 18.17 9.76
N LYS A 55 -15.62 17.79 11.00
CA LYS A 55 -15.57 18.74 12.14
C LYS A 55 -14.47 19.80 12.00
N GLU A 56 -13.45 19.48 11.21
CA GLU A 56 -12.29 20.32 10.91
C GLU A 56 -12.45 21.10 9.58
N GLY A 57 -13.59 20.95 8.92
CA GLY A 57 -13.88 21.59 7.63
C GLY A 57 -13.22 20.89 6.43
N ILE A 58 -12.71 19.68 6.62
CA ILE A 58 -12.06 18.89 5.56
C ILE A 58 -13.06 17.91 4.95
N ASN A 59 -13.18 17.91 3.62
CA ASN A 59 -13.99 16.94 2.88
C ASN A 59 -13.12 15.75 2.48
N ILE A 60 -13.65 14.52 2.54
CA ILE A 60 -12.98 13.34 2.02
C ILE A 60 -13.62 12.90 0.72
N ARG A 61 -12.79 12.63 -0.28
CA ARG A 61 -13.18 12.00 -1.54
C ARG A 61 -12.54 10.64 -1.65
N TRP A 62 -13.33 9.59 -1.75
CA TRP A 62 -12.88 8.22 -1.90
C TRP A 62 -12.86 7.80 -3.36
N VAL A 63 -11.74 7.21 -3.82
CA VAL A 63 -11.58 6.71 -5.20
C VAL A 63 -11.17 5.23 -5.14
N GLU A 64 -11.99 4.36 -5.76
CA GLU A 64 -11.70 2.92 -5.82
C GLU A 64 -10.75 2.57 -6.96
N PHE A 65 -9.79 1.69 -6.66
CA PHE A 65 -8.85 1.14 -7.62
C PHE A 65 -8.85 -0.40 -7.57
N PRO A 66 -8.61 -1.08 -8.71
CA PRO A 66 -8.60 -2.54 -8.77
C PRO A 66 -7.38 -3.17 -8.07
N ALA A 67 -6.24 -2.47 -8.04
CA ALA A 67 -4.98 -2.94 -7.45
C ALA A 67 -4.03 -1.78 -7.15
N GLY A 68 -2.96 -2.08 -6.37
CA GLY A 68 -1.97 -1.11 -5.93
C GLY A 68 -1.24 -0.36 -7.06
N PRO A 69 -0.75 -1.03 -8.12
CA PRO A 69 -0.07 -0.34 -9.21
C PRO A 69 -0.91 0.78 -9.82
N GLN A 70 -2.18 0.52 -10.16
CA GLN A 70 -3.08 1.53 -10.74
C GLN A 70 -3.39 2.66 -9.74
N MET A 71 -3.45 2.35 -8.43
CA MET A 71 -3.64 3.36 -7.40
C MET A 71 -2.44 4.30 -7.32
N LEU A 72 -1.21 3.80 -7.43
CA LEU A 72 -0.01 4.63 -7.40
C LEU A 72 0.22 5.42 -8.69
N GLU A 73 -0.33 4.98 -9.83
CA GLU A 73 -0.45 5.84 -11.02
C GLU A 73 -1.33 7.06 -10.69
N GLY A 74 -2.48 6.84 -10.02
CA GLY A 74 -3.35 7.91 -9.55
C GLY A 74 -2.66 8.87 -8.57
N LEU A 75 -1.84 8.35 -7.66
CA LEU A 75 -1.05 9.15 -6.72
C LEU A 75 -0.01 10.00 -7.48
N ASN A 76 0.69 9.39 -8.46
CA ASN A 76 1.73 10.06 -9.24
C ASN A 76 1.22 11.23 -10.08
N VAL A 77 -0.01 11.13 -10.61
CA VAL A 77 -0.63 12.20 -11.40
C VAL A 77 -1.44 13.19 -10.55
N GLY A 78 -1.42 13.05 -9.22
CA GLY A 78 -2.11 13.95 -8.28
C GLY A 78 -3.63 13.80 -8.29
N SER A 79 -4.18 12.68 -8.76
CA SER A 79 -5.63 12.41 -8.71
C SER A 79 -6.09 11.92 -7.34
N ILE A 80 -5.17 11.44 -6.51
CA ILE A 80 -5.35 11.10 -5.09
C ILE A 80 -4.16 11.61 -4.27
N ASP A 81 -4.40 11.89 -2.99
CA ASP A 81 -3.39 12.37 -2.03
C ASP A 81 -2.79 11.24 -1.20
N LEU A 82 -3.62 10.24 -0.90
CA LEU A 82 -3.30 9.11 -0.02
C LEU A 82 -3.63 7.78 -0.67
N ALA A 83 -2.80 6.77 -0.38
CA ALA A 83 -2.95 5.40 -0.87
C ALA A 83 -2.55 4.38 0.21
N ALA A 84 -3.08 3.16 0.10
CA ALA A 84 -2.58 2.00 0.83
C ALA A 84 -2.42 0.83 -0.13
N THR A 85 -1.22 0.28 -0.24
CA THR A 85 -0.89 -0.81 -1.17
C THR A 85 -0.02 -1.85 -0.49
N GLY A 86 0.12 -3.02 -1.08
CA GLY A 86 1.18 -3.97 -0.74
C GLY A 86 2.58 -3.38 -0.95
N ASP A 87 3.60 -4.20 -0.75
CA ASP A 87 5.00 -3.74 -0.68
C ASP A 87 5.65 -3.49 -2.06
N ALA A 88 5.26 -4.20 -3.10
CA ALA A 88 5.88 -4.03 -4.42
C ALA A 88 5.47 -2.74 -5.18
N PRO A 89 4.20 -2.31 -5.21
CA PRO A 89 3.79 -1.16 -5.99
C PRO A 89 4.58 0.12 -5.72
N PRO A 90 4.97 0.48 -4.46
CA PRO A 90 5.78 1.67 -4.20
C PRO A 90 7.15 1.65 -4.88
N ALA A 91 7.82 0.48 -4.92
CA ALA A 91 9.11 0.34 -5.59
C ALA A 91 8.99 0.59 -7.11
N PHE A 92 7.92 0.06 -7.75
CA PHE A 92 7.63 0.33 -9.15
C PHE A 92 7.28 1.80 -9.41
N ALA A 93 6.50 2.42 -8.53
CA ALA A 93 6.16 3.83 -8.62
C ALA A 93 7.40 4.72 -8.49
N GLN A 94 8.31 4.44 -7.53
CA GLN A 94 9.58 5.16 -7.39
C GLN A 94 10.48 4.96 -8.61
N ALA A 95 10.55 3.76 -9.19
CA ALA A 95 11.27 3.50 -10.44
C ALA A 95 10.71 4.33 -11.61
N ALA A 96 9.40 4.60 -11.60
CA ALA A 96 8.72 5.50 -12.53
C ALA A 96 8.79 6.98 -12.12
N LYS A 97 9.60 7.31 -11.10
CA LYS A 97 9.82 8.67 -10.57
C LYS A 97 8.57 9.31 -9.93
N ALA A 98 7.66 8.50 -9.41
CA ALA A 98 6.56 8.99 -8.60
C ALA A 98 7.09 9.67 -7.33
N ASP A 99 6.57 10.83 -7.01
CA ASP A 99 6.96 11.60 -5.84
C ASP A 99 6.05 11.26 -4.65
N LEU A 100 6.34 10.13 -4.04
CA LEU A 100 5.60 9.57 -2.90
C LEU A 100 6.40 9.60 -1.60
N ILE A 101 5.68 9.46 -0.49
CA ILE A 101 6.20 9.37 0.87
C ILE A 101 5.59 8.15 1.56
N TYR A 102 6.42 7.37 2.27
CA TYR A 102 5.96 6.34 3.19
C TYR A 102 5.54 6.99 4.51
N LEU A 103 4.26 6.96 4.83
CA LEU A 103 3.71 7.45 6.10
C LEU A 103 3.81 6.40 7.21
N GLY A 104 3.73 5.12 6.85
CA GLY A 104 3.77 4.00 7.77
C GLY A 104 3.47 2.67 7.10
N HIS A 105 3.35 1.63 7.93
CA HIS A 105 3.11 0.26 7.46
C HIS A 105 2.23 -0.54 8.42
N SER A 106 1.62 -1.63 7.91
CA SER A 106 0.98 -2.68 8.71
C SER A 106 2.01 -3.60 9.37
N PRO A 107 1.62 -4.48 10.31
CA PRO A 107 2.39 -5.68 10.61
C PRO A 107 2.62 -6.53 9.35
N ALA A 108 3.63 -7.41 9.38
CA ALA A 108 3.85 -8.39 8.33
C ALA A 108 2.66 -9.37 8.22
N ASN A 109 2.24 -9.68 7.01
CA ASN A 109 1.04 -10.48 6.70
C ASN A 109 1.31 -11.60 5.68
N PRO A 110 2.29 -12.48 5.88
CA PRO A 110 2.71 -13.45 4.85
C PRO A 110 1.65 -14.52 4.53
N LYS A 111 0.60 -14.65 5.33
CA LYS A 111 -0.49 -15.62 5.09
C LYS A 111 -1.59 -15.10 4.16
N THR A 112 -1.54 -13.84 3.79
CA THR A 112 -2.60 -13.19 3.01
C THR A 112 -2.39 -13.29 1.51
N GLU A 113 -1.32 -13.94 1.06
CA GLU A 113 -1.03 -14.17 -0.36
C GLU A 113 -0.48 -15.57 -0.60
N ALA A 114 -0.85 -16.17 -1.73
CA ALA A 114 -0.43 -17.52 -2.08
C ALA A 114 -0.40 -17.78 -3.59
N ILE A 115 0.32 -18.83 -3.96
CA ILE A 115 0.26 -19.47 -5.26
C ILE A 115 -0.76 -20.59 -5.17
N VAL A 116 -1.82 -20.51 -5.95
CA VAL A 116 -2.88 -21.51 -6.02
C VAL A 116 -2.93 -22.16 -7.39
N VAL A 117 -3.37 -23.41 -7.42
CA VAL A 117 -3.62 -24.17 -8.63
C VAL A 117 -5.02 -24.78 -8.58
N PRO A 118 -5.65 -25.16 -9.70
CA PRO A 118 -6.92 -25.90 -9.67
C PRO A 118 -6.81 -27.13 -8.77
N LYS A 119 -7.87 -27.46 -8.06
CA LYS A 119 -7.92 -28.55 -7.07
C LYS A 119 -7.33 -29.86 -7.62
N ASP A 120 -7.70 -30.20 -8.84
CA ASP A 120 -7.30 -31.45 -9.51
C ASP A 120 -6.04 -31.29 -10.38
N SER A 121 -5.32 -30.16 -10.25
CA SER A 121 -4.10 -29.91 -11.01
C SER A 121 -3.01 -30.95 -10.71
N PRO A 122 -2.26 -31.40 -11.72
CA PRO A 122 -1.07 -32.25 -11.52
C PRO A 122 0.10 -31.51 -10.86
N ILE A 123 0.07 -30.16 -10.85
CA ILE A 123 1.10 -29.33 -10.21
C ILE A 123 1.01 -29.51 -8.69
N LYS A 124 2.06 -30.02 -8.05
CA LYS A 124 2.08 -30.31 -6.60
C LYS A 124 2.97 -29.34 -5.81
N SER A 125 3.93 -28.72 -6.48
CA SER A 125 4.94 -27.84 -5.88
C SER A 125 5.25 -26.65 -6.80
N VAL A 126 6.01 -25.70 -6.28
CA VAL A 126 6.51 -24.56 -7.08
C VAL A 126 7.45 -25.02 -8.21
N ALA A 127 8.21 -26.11 -8.00
CA ALA A 127 9.08 -26.67 -9.02
C ALA A 127 8.31 -27.13 -10.29
N ASP A 128 7.06 -27.57 -10.13
CA ASP A 128 6.21 -28.00 -11.24
C ASP A 128 5.68 -26.83 -12.09
N LEU A 129 5.90 -25.58 -11.67
CA LEU A 129 5.52 -24.38 -12.42
C LEU A 129 6.40 -24.13 -13.65
N LYS A 130 7.51 -24.85 -13.80
CA LYS A 130 8.40 -24.71 -14.97
C LYS A 130 7.63 -24.86 -16.28
N GLY A 131 7.69 -23.84 -17.14
CA GLY A 131 6.98 -23.76 -18.42
C GLY A 131 5.48 -23.49 -18.34
N LYS A 132 4.91 -23.35 -17.12
CA LYS A 132 3.47 -23.13 -16.90
C LYS A 132 3.08 -21.67 -17.04
N ARG A 133 1.80 -21.44 -17.36
CA ARG A 133 1.18 -20.11 -17.40
C ARG A 133 0.77 -19.74 -15.97
N VAL A 134 1.40 -18.70 -15.42
CA VAL A 134 1.15 -18.22 -14.06
C VAL A 134 0.49 -16.85 -14.12
N GLY A 135 -0.77 -16.77 -13.71
CA GLY A 135 -1.54 -15.53 -13.66
C GLY A 135 -1.16 -14.71 -12.42
N LEU A 136 -0.99 -13.40 -12.59
CA LEU A 136 -0.71 -12.47 -11.48
C LEU A 136 -0.91 -11.02 -11.93
N ASN A 137 -1.04 -10.11 -10.98
CA ASN A 137 -1.01 -8.68 -11.29
C ASN A 137 0.44 -8.19 -11.35
N LYS A 138 0.82 -7.55 -12.45
CA LYS A 138 2.19 -7.06 -12.68
C LYS A 138 2.53 -5.95 -11.69
N GLY A 139 3.71 -6.05 -11.06
CA GLY A 139 4.21 -5.03 -10.16
C GLY A 139 3.50 -4.97 -8.81
N SER A 140 2.69 -5.98 -8.48
CA SER A 140 2.09 -6.15 -7.16
C SER A 140 2.96 -7.04 -6.24
N ASP A 141 2.60 -7.09 -4.98
CA ASP A 141 3.17 -7.93 -3.92
C ASP A 141 3.27 -9.41 -4.34
N VAL A 142 2.22 -9.98 -4.92
CA VAL A 142 2.26 -11.38 -5.41
C VAL A 142 3.26 -11.59 -6.56
N ASN A 143 3.70 -10.53 -7.21
CA ASN A 143 4.81 -10.64 -8.17
C ASN A 143 6.14 -10.89 -7.43
N TYR A 144 6.31 -10.29 -6.24
CA TYR A 144 7.45 -10.52 -5.37
C TYR A 144 7.41 -11.94 -4.78
N LEU A 145 6.24 -12.36 -4.27
CA LEU A 145 6.03 -13.75 -3.81
C LEU A 145 6.44 -14.75 -4.90
N LEU A 146 5.97 -14.57 -6.15
CA LEU A 146 6.32 -15.49 -7.24
C LEU A 146 7.83 -15.56 -7.48
N VAL A 147 8.53 -14.42 -7.52
CA VAL A 147 9.99 -14.38 -7.68
C VAL A 147 10.67 -15.16 -6.57
N LYS A 148 10.31 -14.91 -5.32
CA LYS A 148 10.93 -15.55 -4.16
C LYS A 148 10.62 -17.04 -4.06
N ALA A 149 9.39 -17.45 -4.37
CA ALA A 149 8.99 -18.84 -4.38
C ALA A 149 9.72 -19.66 -5.47
N LEU A 150 9.91 -19.07 -6.65
CA LEU A 150 10.68 -19.70 -7.73
C LEU A 150 12.14 -19.85 -7.34
N GLU A 151 12.77 -18.81 -6.75
CA GLU A 151 14.16 -18.88 -6.26
C GLU A 151 14.34 -19.97 -5.20
N ASP A 152 13.40 -20.05 -4.23
CA ASP A 152 13.39 -21.08 -3.18
C ASP A 152 13.29 -22.52 -3.77
N ALA A 153 12.58 -22.65 -4.88
CA ALA A 153 12.45 -23.91 -5.63
C ALA A 153 13.59 -24.15 -6.64
N GLY A 154 14.63 -23.32 -6.69
CA GLY A 154 15.75 -23.45 -7.63
C GLY A 154 15.42 -23.07 -9.08
N LEU A 155 14.34 -22.32 -9.28
CA LEU A 155 13.90 -21.82 -10.58
C LEU A 155 14.17 -20.30 -10.73
N ASN A 156 14.21 -19.85 -11.98
CA ASN A 156 14.27 -18.44 -12.30
C ASN A 156 12.89 -17.93 -12.76
N TYR A 157 12.64 -16.63 -12.65
CA TYR A 157 11.40 -16.02 -13.13
C TYR A 157 11.11 -16.31 -14.61
N LYS A 158 12.16 -16.48 -15.43
CA LYS A 158 12.06 -16.83 -16.86
C LYS A 158 11.65 -18.28 -17.13
N ASP A 159 11.69 -19.13 -16.13
CA ASP A 159 11.29 -20.54 -16.27
C ASP A 159 9.77 -20.72 -16.29
N VAL A 160 8.99 -19.70 -15.94
CA VAL A 160 7.53 -19.69 -16.03
C VAL A 160 7.06 -18.75 -17.14
N LYS A 161 5.78 -18.81 -17.50
CA LYS A 161 5.12 -17.90 -18.44
C LYS A 161 4.16 -16.99 -17.67
N PRO A 162 4.59 -15.80 -17.21
CA PRO A 162 3.72 -14.90 -16.48
C PRO A 162 2.62 -14.36 -17.39
N VAL A 163 1.38 -14.40 -16.89
CA VAL A 163 0.20 -13.83 -17.56
C VAL A 163 -0.32 -12.68 -16.69
N TYR A 164 -0.09 -11.46 -17.14
CA TYR A 164 -0.40 -10.27 -16.37
C TYR A 164 -1.86 -9.86 -16.53
N LEU A 165 -2.64 -9.99 -15.46
CA LEU A 165 -4.07 -9.74 -15.44
C LEU A 165 -4.45 -9.04 -14.11
N PRO A 166 -5.43 -8.12 -14.14
CA PRO A 166 -6.09 -7.67 -12.92
C PRO A 166 -6.77 -8.85 -12.20
N PRO A 167 -7.01 -8.76 -10.87
CA PRO A 167 -7.54 -9.89 -10.09
C PRO A 167 -8.82 -10.51 -10.64
N ALA A 168 -9.78 -9.70 -11.08
CA ALA A 168 -11.06 -10.21 -11.61
C ALA A 168 -10.86 -11.00 -12.92
N ASP A 169 -10.01 -10.49 -13.82
CA ASP A 169 -9.70 -11.16 -15.09
C ASP A 169 -8.86 -12.42 -14.88
N ALA A 170 -7.90 -12.37 -13.93
CA ALA A 170 -7.11 -13.53 -13.54
C ALA A 170 -7.98 -14.65 -12.95
N ARG A 171 -8.99 -14.30 -12.12
CA ARG A 171 -9.98 -15.26 -11.63
C ARG A 171 -10.72 -15.94 -12.76
N ALA A 172 -11.24 -15.16 -13.72
CA ALA A 172 -11.96 -15.71 -14.88
C ALA A 172 -11.04 -16.60 -15.74
N ALA A 173 -9.77 -16.20 -15.92
CA ALA A 173 -8.77 -16.99 -16.65
C ALA A 173 -8.45 -18.31 -15.92
N PHE A 174 -8.35 -18.27 -14.59
CA PHE A 174 -8.10 -19.45 -13.76
C PHE A 174 -9.25 -20.45 -13.85
N GLN A 175 -10.48 -20.01 -13.69
CA GLN A 175 -11.67 -20.83 -13.78
C GLN A 175 -11.86 -21.49 -15.17
N LYS A 176 -11.42 -20.80 -16.23
CA LYS A 176 -11.48 -21.31 -17.62
C LYS A 176 -10.26 -22.17 -18.01
N GLY A 177 -9.29 -22.37 -17.12
CA GLY A 177 -8.05 -23.07 -17.42
C GLY A 177 -7.13 -22.33 -18.42
N ALA A 178 -7.31 -21.01 -18.58
CA ALA A 178 -6.44 -20.19 -19.42
C ALA A 178 -5.08 -19.92 -18.77
N ILE A 179 -4.99 -20.06 -17.44
CA ILE A 179 -3.76 -20.06 -16.65
C ILE A 179 -3.69 -21.36 -15.83
N ASP A 180 -2.49 -21.84 -15.55
CA ASP A 180 -2.24 -23.11 -14.88
C ASP A 180 -2.08 -22.93 -13.36
N ALA A 181 -1.67 -21.74 -12.94
CA ALA A 181 -1.57 -21.30 -11.54
C ALA A 181 -1.94 -19.82 -11.44
N TRP A 182 -2.39 -19.41 -10.27
CA TRP A 182 -2.72 -18.02 -9.96
C TRP A 182 -2.01 -17.58 -8.68
N VAL A 183 -1.32 -16.45 -8.71
CA VAL A 183 -0.73 -15.85 -7.52
C VAL A 183 -1.60 -14.68 -7.12
N ILE A 184 -2.16 -14.74 -5.90
CA ILE A 184 -3.24 -13.84 -5.49
C ILE A 184 -3.21 -13.59 -3.97
N TRP A 185 -3.84 -12.52 -3.56
CA TRP A 185 -4.00 -12.08 -2.18
C TRP A 185 -5.46 -12.13 -1.72
N ASP A 186 -5.65 -12.07 -0.38
CA ASP A 186 -6.97 -11.97 0.24
C ASP A 186 -7.70 -10.64 -0.12
N PRO A 187 -9.03 -10.64 -0.26
CA PRO A 187 -9.97 -11.75 -0.02
C PRO A 187 -10.14 -12.72 -1.20
N PHE A 188 -9.52 -12.48 -2.35
CA PHE A 188 -9.63 -13.36 -3.52
C PHE A 188 -9.07 -14.75 -3.24
N LEU A 189 -8.00 -14.84 -2.42
CA LEU A 189 -7.44 -16.10 -1.96
C LEU A 189 -8.47 -16.88 -1.14
N ALA A 190 -9.03 -16.28 -0.09
CA ALA A 190 -10.05 -16.90 0.74
C ALA A 190 -11.30 -17.29 -0.06
N GLU A 191 -11.67 -16.48 -1.05
CA GLU A 191 -12.82 -16.75 -1.91
C GLU A 191 -12.60 -17.99 -2.80
N VAL A 192 -11.44 -18.12 -3.45
CA VAL A 192 -11.15 -19.26 -4.32
C VAL A 192 -10.95 -20.56 -3.52
N GLU A 193 -10.42 -20.46 -2.32
CA GLU A 193 -10.31 -21.60 -1.39
C GLU A 193 -11.66 -22.08 -0.89
N ALA A 194 -12.56 -21.14 -0.52
CA ALA A 194 -13.90 -21.49 -0.02
C ALA A 194 -14.77 -22.18 -1.07
N ASN A 195 -14.62 -21.81 -2.33
CA ASN A 195 -15.36 -22.41 -3.43
C ASN A 195 -14.81 -23.80 -3.83
N ALA A 196 -13.78 -24.29 -3.13
CA ALA A 196 -13.10 -25.56 -3.36
C ALA A 196 -12.53 -25.75 -4.80
N ASP A 197 -12.39 -24.65 -5.54
CA ASP A 197 -11.91 -24.66 -6.92
C ASP A 197 -10.38 -24.60 -7.00
N ALA A 198 -9.72 -24.34 -5.86
CA ALA A 198 -8.27 -24.14 -5.80
C ALA A 198 -7.61 -24.89 -4.62
N ARG A 199 -6.32 -25.10 -4.77
CA ARG A 199 -5.43 -25.61 -3.75
C ARG A 199 -4.17 -24.76 -3.69
N GLU A 200 -3.81 -24.33 -2.49
CA GLU A 200 -2.53 -23.65 -2.23
C GLU A 200 -1.36 -24.64 -2.45
N ILE A 201 -0.31 -24.17 -3.10
CA ILE A 201 0.97 -24.88 -3.21
C ILE A 201 2.11 -24.17 -2.47
N ARG A 202 2.00 -22.85 -2.26
CA ARG A 202 2.95 -22.06 -1.49
C ARG A 202 2.33 -20.70 -1.11
N ASN A 203 2.48 -20.30 0.13
CA ASN A 203 2.22 -18.92 0.59
C ASN A 203 3.53 -18.16 0.85
N ALA A 204 3.45 -16.96 1.38
CA ALA A 204 4.62 -16.12 1.61
C ALA A 204 5.37 -16.39 2.93
N GLU A 205 4.86 -17.28 3.80
CA GLU A 205 5.52 -17.58 5.08
C GLU A 205 6.96 -18.07 4.87
N GLY A 206 7.89 -17.39 5.56
CA GLY A 206 9.32 -17.71 5.47
C GLY A 206 10.01 -17.26 4.17
N LEU A 207 9.28 -16.64 3.24
CA LEU A 207 9.82 -16.09 1.98
C LEU A 207 9.86 -14.58 1.95
N VAL A 208 8.72 -13.95 2.22
CA VAL A 208 8.56 -12.49 2.20
C VAL A 208 7.68 -12.05 3.36
N PRO A 209 7.92 -10.87 3.95
CA PRO A 209 7.11 -10.38 5.07
C PRO A 209 5.71 -9.97 4.66
N HIS A 210 5.53 -9.44 3.45
CA HIS A 210 4.32 -8.84 2.92
C HIS A 210 3.75 -7.77 3.86
N TYR A 211 4.04 -6.51 3.56
CA TYR A 211 3.50 -5.35 4.27
C TYR A 211 2.42 -4.65 3.45
N THR A 212 1.49 -4.00 4.14
CA THR A 212 0.71 -2.91 3.55
C THR A 212 1.40 -1.60 3.92
N PHE A 213 1.76 -0.78 2.93
CA PHE A 213 2.29 0.56 3.15
C PHE A 213 1.19 1.62 3.02
N TYR A 214 1.22 2.59 3.93
CA TYR A 214 0.42 3.80 3.90
C TYR A 214 1.27 4.90 3.27
N LEU A 215 0.77 5.48 2.20
CA LEU A 215 1.52 6.34 1.31
C LEU A 215 0.78 7.66 1.10
N ALA A 216 1.53 8.72 0.89
CA ALA A 216 1.01 10.00 0.43
C ALA A 216 1.79 10.51 -0.78
N SER A 217 1.20 11.40 -1.57
CA SER A 217 1.98 12.25 -2.44
C SER A 217 2.87 13.16 -1.60
N ARG A 218 4.11 13.45 -2.02
CA ARG A 218 5.01 14.33 -1.28
C ARG A 218 4.41 15.73 -1.09
N PRO A 219 3.80 16.37 -2.11
CA PRO A 219 3.18 17.68 -1.92
C PRO A 219 2.12 17.67 -0.81
N PHE A 220 1.31 16.61 -0.71
CA PHE A 220 0.34 16.49 0.38
C PHE A 220 1.01 16.27 1.74
N ALA A 221 1.93 15.32 1.85
CA ALA A 221 2.59 14.99 3.12
C ALA A 221 3.43 16.15 3.69
N GLU A 222 4.04 16.96 2.84
CA GLU A 222 4.84 18.12 3.24
C GLU A 222 4.01 19.39 3.39
N GLY A 223 2.95 19.56 2.59
CA GLY A 223 2.03 20.69 2.66
C GLY A 223 1.04 20.59 3.83
N HIS A 224 0.65 19.37 4.21
CA HIS A 224 -0.35 19.09 5.25
C HIS A 224 0.12 17.98 6.21
N PRO A 225 1.26 18.15 6.89
CA PRO A 225 1.87 17.09 7.71
C PRO A 225 0.99 16.66 8.89
N ASP A 226 0.24 17.58 9.49
CA ASP A 226 -0.65 17.30 10.61
C ASP A 226 -1.86 16.47 10.14
N THR A 227 -2.43 16.80 8.98
CA THR A 227 -3.52 16.02 8.37
C THR A 227 -3.04 14.62 7.99
N ALA A 228 -1.85 14.48 7.39
CA ALA A 228 -1.26 13.19 7.06
C ALA A 228 -1.02 12.34 8.32
N LYS A 229 -0.51 12.97 9.40
CA LYS A 229 -0.33 12.31 10.70
C LYS A 229 -1.66 11.83 11.28
N GLN A 230 -2.69 12.67 11.24
CA GLN A 230 -4.02 12.34 11.75
C GLN A 230 -4.62 11.14 11.03
N VAL A 231 -4.42 11.01 9.70
CA VAL A 231 -4.85 9.79 8.96
C VAL A 231 -4.16 8.54 9.50
N VAL A 232 -2.84 8.58 9.76
CA VAL A 232 -2.12 7.44 10.35
C VAL A 232 -2.63 7.11 11.74
N ASP A 233 -2.90 8.13 12.56
CA ASP A 233 -3.46 7.95 13.91
C ASP A 233 -4.87 7.32 13.86
N GLU A 234 -5.72 7.73 12.91
CA GLU A 234 -7.05 7.12 12.71
C GLU A 234 -6.95 5.67 12.17
N LEU A 235 -5.97 5.38 11.31
CA LEU A 235 -5.69 4.01 10.87
C LEU A 235 -5.24 3.13 12.05
N SER A 236 -4.43 3.65 12.98
CA SER A 236 -4.03 2.93 14.19
C SER A 236 -5.23 2.60 15.07
N LYS A 237 -6.09 3.59 15.36
CA LYS A 237 -7.33 3.38 16.13
C LYS A 237 -8.27 2.37 15.47
N LEU A 238 -8.43 2.49 14.15
CA LEU A 238 -9.26 1.55 13.38
C LEU A 238 -8.68 0.14 13.44
N SER A 239 -7.35 0.00 13.37
CA SER A 239 -6.67 -1.30 13.45
C SER A 239 -6.94 -1.97 14.79
N ASP A 240 -6.77 -1.25 15.89
CA ASP A 240 -7.04 -1.76 17.24
C ASP A 240 -8.49 -2.20 17.37
N TRP A 241 -9.42 -1.36 16.89
CA TRP A 241 -10.84 -1.71 16.89
C TRP A 241 -11.12 -2.96 16.04
N ALA A 242 -10.61 -3.03 14.80
CA ALA A 242 -10.88 -4.15 13.88
C ALA A 242 -10.32 -5.48 14.41
N ASN A 243 -9.13 -5.46 15.00
CA ASN A 243 -8.53 -6.65 15.63
C ASN A 243 -9.35 -7.14 16.84
N ALA A 244 -9.93 -6.22 17.61
CA ALA A 244 -10.80 -6.56 18.72
C ALA A 244 -12.23 -6.95 18.31
N ASN A 245 -12.69 -6.54 17.13
CA ASN A 245 -14.08 -6.69 16.64
C ASN A 245 -14.15 -7.34 15.24
N GLN A 246 -13.36 -8.41 15.03
CA GLN A 246 -13.22 -9.05 13.70
C GLN A 246 -14.55 -9.46 13.08
N ASP A 247 -15.54 -9.90 13.87
CA ASP A 247 -16.83 -10.32 13.35
C ASP A 247 -17.68 -9.14 12.84
N GLU A 248 -17.60 -7.99 13.50
CA GLU A 248 -18.24 -6.75 13.06
C GLU A 248 -17.53 -6.17 11.84
N ALA A 249 -16.20 -6.15 11.84
CA ALA A 249 -15.40 -5.73 10.68
C ALA A 249 -15.72 -6.60 9.45
N ALA A 250 -15.81 -7.92 9.62
CA ALA A 250 -16.22 -8.84 8.56
C ALA A 250 -17.63 -8.55 8.02
N ALA A 251 -18.58 -8.21 8.91
CA ALA A 251 -19.94 -7.85 8.50
C ALA A 251 -19.98 -6.55 7.68
N ILE A 252 -19.23 -5.53 8.12
CA ILE A 252 -19.10 -4.26 7.38
C ILE A 252 -18.51 -4.48 5.99
N LEU A 253 -17.39 -5.21 5.90
CA LEU A 253 -16.71 -5.50 4.64
C LEU A 253 -17.57 -6.37 3.72
N SER A 254 -18.26 -7.38 4.26
CA SER A 254 -19.21 -8.21 3.50
C SER A 254 -20.29 -7.37 2.84
N LYS A 255 -20.97 -6.53 3.63
CA LYS A 255 -22.02 -5.64 3.12
C LYS A 255 -21.53 -4.70 2.04
N SER A 256 -20.30 -4.22 2.16
CA SER A 256 -19.73 -3.18 1.30
C SER A 256 -19.13 -3.73 0.00
N THR A 257 -18.64 -4.97 0.03
CA THR A 257 -17.96 -5.61 -1.10
C THR A 257 -18.82 -6.62 -1.84
N GLY A 258 -19.90 -7.09 -1.20
CA GLY A 258 -20.78 -8.15 -1.73
C GLY A 258 -20.19 -9.56 -1.58
N LEU A 259 -19.04 -9.72 -0.93
CA LEU A 259 -18.48 -11.04 -0.61
C LEU A 259 -19.10 -11.60 0.67
N ASP A 260 -19.23 -12.92 0.75
CA ASP A 260 -19.77 -13.58 1.93
C ASP A 260 -18.98 -13.23 3.19
N LYS A 261 -19.69 -13.08 4.33
CA LYS A 261 -19.06 -12.75 5.62
C LYS A 261 -18.00 -13.77 6.01
N SER A 262 -18.18 -15.06 5.70
CA SER A 262 -17.21 -16.13 5.97
C SER A 262 -15.87 -15.93 5.26
N ILE A 263 -15.88 -15.36 4.04
CA ILE A 263 -14.67 -14.98 3.31
C ILE A 263 -13.91 -13.91 4.09
N TRP A 264 -14.60 -12.88 4.55
CA TRP A 264 -13.99 -11.82 5.34
C TRP A 264 -13.52 -12.30 6.71
N GLN A 265 -14.23 -13.22 7.36
CA GLN A 265 -13.78 -13.85 8.60
C GLN A 265 -12.48 -14.64 8.41
N THR A 266 -12.32 -15.33 7.27
CA THR A 266 -11.08 -16.02 6.91
C THR A 266 -9.96 -15.03 6.63
N THR A 267 -10.23 -14.00 5.83
CA THR A 267 -9.29 -12.93 5.52
C THR A 267 -8.77 -12.24 6.79
N LEU A 268 -9.65 -11.80 7.68
CA LEU A 268 -9.28 -11.04 8.88
C LEU A 268 -8.47 -11.86 9.89
N LYS A 269 -8.62 -13.19 9.91
CA LYS A 269 -7.77 -14.08 10.70
C LYS A 269 -6.32 -14.13 10.21
N ARG A 270 -6.10 -13.87 8.91
CA ARG A 270 -4.76 -13.85 8.28
C ARG A 270 -4.16 -12.46 8.25
N LEU A 271 -4.99 -11.42 8.33
CA LEU A 271 -4.63 -10.02 8.16
C LEU A 271 -4.79 -9.26 9.48
N PRO A 272 -3.79 -9.28 10.38
CA PRO A 272 -3.78 -8.39 11.53
C PRO A 272 -3.59 -6.96 11.03
N TYR A 273 -4.56 -6.09 11.25
CA TYR A 273 -4.41 -4.68 10.96
C TYR A 273 -3.44 -4.01 11.93
N GLY A 274 -2.80 -2.96 11.49
CA GLY A 274 -1.92 -2.11 12.27
C GLY A 274 -1.45 -0.93 11.44
N ALA A 275 -1.11 0.17 12.11
CA ALA A 275 -0.52 1.33 11.47
C ALA A 275 0.59 1.88 12.36
N THR A 276 1.82 1.64 11.96
CA THR A 276 3.05 2.11 12.62
C THR A 276 3.91 2.90 11.67
N ARG A 277 4.76 3.77 12.23
CA ARG A 277 5.72 4.56 11.45
C ARG A 277 6.79 3.65 10.84
N MET A 278 7.35 4.05 9.71
CA MET A 278 8.43 3.33 9.07
C MET A 278 9.63 3.17 10.00
N THR A 279 10.20 1.98 10.03
CA THR A 279 11.42 1.66 10.79
C THR A 279 12.61 1.42 9.85
N PRO A 280 13.86 1.56 10.34
CA PRO A 280 15.03 1.20 9.55
C PRO A 280 14.97 -0.21 8.98
N GLN A 281 14.50 -1.18 9.77
CA GLN A 281 14.36 -2.58 9.34
C GLN A 281 13.39 -2.72 8.18
N VAL A 282 12.19 -2.10 8.26
CA VAL A 282 11.18 -2.19 7.20
C VAL A 282 11.66 -1.52 5.92
N PHE A 283 12.43 -0.41 6.04
CA PHE A 283 13.08 0.18 4.88
C PHE A 283 14.13 -0.73 4.25
N ASP A 284 14.92 -1.47 5.06
CA ASP A 284 15.90 -2.43 4.54
C ASP A 284 15.24 -3.60 3.81
N GLU A 285 14.14 -4.12 4.35
CA GLU A 285 13.34 -5.17 3.72
C GLU A 285 12.70 -4.67 2.40
N GLN A 286 12.20 -3.44 2.39
CA GLN A 286 11.65 -2.81 1.19
C GLN A 286 12.74 -2.54 0.13
N GLN A 287 13.96 -2.18 0.56
CA GLN A 287 15.10 -2.05 -0.35
C GLN A 287 15.49 -3.38 -0.96
N ALA A 288 15.50 -4.46 -0.16
CA ALA A 288 15.80 -5.81 -0.63
C ALA A 288 14.78 -6.29 -1.69
N LEU A 289 13.50 -5.92 -1.53
CA LEU A 289 12.47 -6.14 -2.54
C LEU A 289 12.81 -5.40 -3.84
N ALA A 290 13.09 -4.11 -3.80
CA ALA A 290 13.42 -3.30 -4.96
C ALA A 290 14.69 -3.82 -5.69
N ASP A 291 15.71 -4.19 -4.93
CA ASP A 291 16.95 -4.78 -5.45
C ASP A 291 16.70 -6.14 -6.13
N THR A 292 15.81 -6.96 -5.56
CA THR A 292 15.40 -8.23 -6.15
C THR A 292 14.74 -8.01 -7.51
N PHE A 293 13.78 -7.10 -7.61
CA PHE A 293 13.12 -6.80 -8.88
C PHE A 293 14.06 -6.21 -9.93
N THR A 294 15.03 -5.40 -9.50
CA THR A 294 16.10 -4.90 -10.39
C THR A 294 16.97 -6.04 -10.89
N ARG A 295 17.40 -6.95 -10.01
CA ARG A 295 18.24 -8.10 -10.33
C ARG A 295 17.58 -9.07 -11.32
N VAL A 296 16.28 -9.32 -11.17
CA VAL A 296 15.54 -10.21 -12.08
C VAL A 296 15.05 -9.50 -13.35
N GLY A 297 15.32 -8.18 -13.49
CA GLY A 297 15.00 -7.39 -14.68
C GLY A 297 13.53 -6.97 -14.79
N LEU A 298 12.80 -6.97 -13.67
CA LEU A 298 11.42 -6.46 -13.59
C LEU A 298 11.36 -4.95 -13.33
N LEU A 299 12.36 -4.38 -12.63
CA LEU A 299 12.59 -2.95 -12.55
C LEU A 299 13.73 -2.55 -13.49
N PRO A 300 13.54 -1.50 -14.31
CA PRO A 300 14.56 -1.07 -15.28
C PRO A 300 15.70 -0.26 -14.66
N VAL A 301 15.50 0.26 -13.44
CA VAL A 301 16.43 1.13 -12.73
C VAL A 301 16.51 0.74 -11.26
N LYS A 302 17.65 1.06 -10.62
CA LYS A 302 17.77 0.97 -9.16
C LYS A 302 16.92 2.03 -8.49
N VAL A 303 16.29 1.65 -7.38
CA VAL A 303 15.46 2.52 -6.55
C VAL A 303 16.16 2.72 -5.21
N ASP A 304 16.26 3.94 -4.76
CA ASP A 304 16.57 4.27 -3.35
C ASP A 304 15.23 4.47 -2.61
N VAL A 305 14.81 3.43 -1.89
CA VAL A 305 13.55 3.43 -1.16
C VAL A 305 13.52 4.52 -0.10
N ARG A 306 14.68 4.80 0.55
CA ARG A 306 14.79 5.80 1.61
C ARG A 306 14.64 7.25 1.12
N SER A 307 14.73 7.49 -0.19
CA SER A 307 14.42 8.80 -0.78
C SER A 307 12.98 9.25 -0.51
N ALA A 308 12.07 8.30 -0.24
CA ALA A 308 10.68 8.53 0.11
C ALA A 308 10.41 8.54 1.64
N THR A 309 11.44 8.71 2.46
CA THR A 309 11.28 8.87 3.91
C THR A 309 10.56 10.17 4.22
N TRP A 310 9.54 10.11 5.09
CA TRP A 310 8.82 11.29 5.54
C TRP A 310 9.71 12.23 6.35
N SER A 311 9.56 13.53 6.16
CA SER A 311 10.36 14.55 6.88
C SER A 311 10.24 14.45 8.40
N LEU A 312 9.08 14.03 8.92
CA LEU A 312 8.86 13.79 10.35
C LEU A 312 9.60 12.56 10.89
N ASP A 313 10.14 11.68 10.03
CA ASP A 313 10.93 10.51 10.40
C ASP A 313 12.45 10.71 10.19
N LYS A 314 12.84 11.83 9.58
CA LYS A 314 14.24 12.19 9.43
C LYS A 314 14.77 12.70 10.77
N LYS A 315 15.55 11.87 11.46
CA LYS A 315 16.30 12.27 12.66
C LYS A 315 17.74 12.62 12.28
#